data_6e05431d91ee5e0e5baf692f7dbd65c0
#
_entry.id   6e05431d91ee5e0e5baf692f7dbd65c0
#
_cell.length_a   1.000
_cell.length_b   1.000
_cell.length_c   1.000
_cell.angle_alpha   90.00
_cell.angle_beta   90.00
_cell.angle_gamma   90.00
#
_symmetry.space_group_name_H-M   'P 1'
#
loop_
_entity.id
_entity.type
_entity.pdbx_description
1 polymer ?
#
loop_
_entity_poly.entity_id
_entity_poly.type
_entity_poly.pdbx_seq_one_letter_code
_entity_poly.pdbx_strand_id
1 'polypeptide(L)'
;MSQDPLQFIVGGIIISTYTTKHMTKTTLSEETQELLDEVYDVELALEFIENHGETEFLTYYEKYEEIVREYGRNLIDEFADHYDVDTVEHFEDMYQGQYDSGAEFAEMIASDCGYVSRDMPSWIEIDWQKTWDNALSYDYTQIGYAIFNDSY
;
A
#
# COMPACT_ATOMS: atom_id res chain seq x y z
N MET A 1 -35.30 -7.22 17.83
CA MET A 1 -35.61 -6.45 16.79
C MET A 1 -34.65 -6.65 15.73
N SER A 2 -35.16 -6.76 14.74
CA SER A 2 -34.31 -6.74 13.70
C SER A 2 -33.63 -5.43 13.64
N GLN A 3 -32.55 -5.38 14.24
CA GLN A 3 -31.72 -4.25 14.10
C GLN A 3 -31.41 -4.10 12.63
N ASP A 4 -31.79 -3.02 12.07
CA ASP A 4 -31.21 -2.67 10.79
C ASP A 4 -29.73 -2.42 11.03
N PRO A 5 -28.88 -3.27 10.49
CA PRO A 5 -27.45 -3.15 10.74
C PRO A 5 -26.87 -1.84 10.22
N LEU A 6 -27.53 -1.19 9.29
CA LEU A 6 -27.10 0.10 8.79
C LEU A 6 -27.40 1.26 9.73
N GLN A 7 -28.10 0.99 10.84
CA GLN A 7 -28.41 2.02 11.82
C GLN A 7 -27.30 2.31 12.80
N PHE A 8 -26.28 1.47 12.84
CA PHE A 8 -25.11 1.75 13.67
C PHE A 8 -24.26 2.82 13.02
N ILE A 9 -24.27 4.00 13.61
CA ILE A 9 -23.46 5.11 13.16
C ILE A 9 -22.51 5.48 14.29
N VAL A 10 -21.21 5.39 14.03
CA VAL A 10 -20.16 5.74 14.98
C VAL A 10 -19.19 6.66 14.27
N GLY A 11 -19.01 7.88 14.78
CA GLY A 11 -18.16 8.87 14.15
C GLY A 11 -18.55 9.22 12.71
N GLY A 12 -19.85 9.10 12.37
CA GLY A 12 -20.36 9.29 11.02
C GLY A 12 -20.22 8.08 10.10
N ILE A 13 -19.65 6.99 10.60
CA ILE A 13 -19.46 5.74 9.86
C ILE A 13 -20.55 4.75 10.25
N ILE A 14 -21.18 4.14 9.27
CA ILE A 14 -22.22 3.13 9.52
C ILE A 14 -21.55 1.79 9.77
N ILE A 15 -21.73 1.26 10.96
CA ILE A 15 -21.32 -0.09 11.29
C ILE A 15 -22.45 -1.03 10.89
N SER A 16 -22.21 -1.83 9.87
CA SER A 16 -23.22 -2.66 9.24
C SER A 16 -23.38 -4.04 9.91
N THR A 17 -24.07 -4.93 9.24
CA THR A 17 -24.26 -6.33 9.62
C THR A 17 -22.98 -7.09 9.91
N TYR A 18 -21.85 -6.59 9.50
CA TYR A 18 -20.57 -7.23 9.79
C TYR A 18 -20.31 -7.40 11.27
N THR A 19 -20.88 -6.52 12.09
CA THR A 19 -20.78 -6.63 13.55
C THR A 19 -21.34 -7.93 14.10
N THR A 20 -22.14 -8.66 13.34
CA THR A 20 -22.64 -9.98 13.75
C THR A 20 -21.61 -11.09 13.63
N LYS A 21 -20.64 -10.94 12.76
CA LYS A 21 -19.58 -11.92 12.52
C LYS A 21 -18.22 -11.43 12.99
N HIS A 22 -18.04 -10.13 13.01
CA HIS A 22 -16.78 -9.47 13.31
C HIS A 22 -16.85 -8.79 14.67
N MET A 23 -15.71 -8.41 15.19
CA MET A 23 -15.65 -7.63 16.42
C MET A 23 -16.40 -6.32 16.25
N THR A 24 -17.19 -5.97 17.26
CA THR A 24 -17.81 -4.64 17.29
C THR A 24 -16.83 -3.64 17.85
N LYS A 25 -16.96 -2.38 17.43
CA LYS A 25 -16.12 -1.31 17.95
C LYS A 25 -16.19 -1.21 19.47
N THR A 26 -17.34 -1.49 20.06
CA THR A 26 -17.56 -1.39 21.52
C THR A 26 -16.83 -2.45 22.34
N THR A 27 -16.32 -3.51 21.72
CA THR A 27 -15.54 -4.55 22.43
C THR A 27 -14.05 -4.29 22.43
N LEU A 28 -13.61 -3.23 21.77
CA LEU A 28 -12.21 -2.85 21.58
C LEU A 28 -11.76 -1.85 22.66
N SER A 29 -10.46 -1.69 22.82
CA SER A 29 -9.91 -0.67 23.71
C SER A 29 -10.32 0.74 23.26
N GLU A 30 -10.28 1.69 24.20
CA GLU A 30 -10.59 3.09 23.90
C GLU A 30 -9.69 3.67 22.81
N GLU A 31 -8.39 3.36 22.87
CA GLU A 31 -7.41 3.76 21.88
C GLU A 31 -7.77 3.28 20.47
N THR A 32 -8.11 2.00 20.33
CA THR A 32 -8.53 1.44 19.04
C THR A 32 -9.84 2.05 18.56
N GLN A 33 -10.78 2.31 19.46
CA GLN A 33 -12.04 2.95 19.11
C GLN A 33 -11.85 4.37 18.56
N GLU A 34 -10.94 5.14 19.16
CA GLU A 34 -10.60 6.48 18.68
C GLU A 34 -9.97 6.43 17.29
N LEU A 35 -9.04 5.50 17.06
CA LEU A 35 -8.42 5.32 15.74
C LEU A 35 -9.43 4.91 14.66
N LEU A 36 -10.40 4.07 15.00
CA LEU A 36 -11.43 3.66 14.05
C LEU A 36 -12.33 4.82 13.59
N ASP A 37 -12.41 5.90 14.35
CA ASP A 37 -13.11 7.10 13.92
C ASP A 37 -12.34 7.88 12.85
N GLU A 38 -11.06 7.65 12.73
CA GLU A 38 -10.18 8.37 11.80
C GLU A 38 -9.85 7.56 10.54
N VAL A 39 -9.98 6.23 10.59
CA VAL A 39 -9.63 5.40 9.43
C VAL A 39 -10.61 5.60 8.27
N TYR A 40 -10.08 5.50 7.07
CA TYR A 40 -10.87 5.64 5.85
C TYR A 40 -11.87 4.48 5.67
N ASP A 41 -11.44 3.26 5.98
CA ASP A 41 -12.26 2.06 5.82
C ASP A 41 -12.33 1.29 7.15
N VAL A 42 -13.37 1.56 7.91
CA VAL A 42 -13.61 0.94 9.22
C VAL A 42 -13.85 -0.56 9.10
N GLU A 43 -14.51 -0.98 8.03
CA GLU A 43 -14.81 -2.39 7.80
C GLU A 43 -13.54 -3.20 7.59
N LEU A 44 -12.64 -2.71 6.76
CA LEU A 44 -11.34 -3.31 6.53
C LEU A 44 -10.49 -3.33 7.80
N ALA A 45 -10.55 -2.25 8.58
CA ALA A 45 -9.84 -2.16 9.86
C ALA A 45 -10.37 -3.21 10.87
N LEU A 46 -11.68 -3.37 10.96
CA LEU A 46 -12.28 -4.37 11.84
C LEU A 46 -11.95 -5.81 11.39
N GLU A 47 -11.93 -6.05 10.11
CA GLU A 47 -11.51 -7.34 9.55
C GLU A 47 -10.03 -7.62 9.87
N PHE A 48 -9.17 -6.63 9.76
CA PHE A 48 -7.77 -6.75 10.15
C PHE A 48 -7.63 -7.11 11.63
N ILE A 49 -8.37 -6.42 12.51
CA ILE A 49 -8.36 -6.68 13.95
C ILE A 49 -8.84 -8.10 14.26
N GLU A 50 -9.88 -8.55 13.57
CA GLU A 50 -10.41 -9.91 13.75
C GLU A 50 -9.38 -10.97 13.37
N ASN A 51 -8.63 -10.74 12.29
CA ASN A 51 -7.67 -11.70 11.78
C ASN A 51 -6.32 -11.67 12.51
N HIS A 52 -5.88 -10.51 12.95
CA HIS A 52 -4.53 -10.28 13.48
C HIS A 52 -4.49 -9.80 14.93
N GLY A 53 -5.62 -9.34 15.46
CA GLY A 53 -5.71 -8.81 16.80
C GLY A 53 -5.53 -7.30 16.89
N GLU A 54 -5.96 -6.76 18.00
CA GLU A 54 -5.98 -5.32 18.25
C GLU A 54 -4.57 -4.72 18.37
N THR A 55 -3.65 -5.42 19.01
CA THR A 55 -2.26 -4.97 19.15
C THR A 55 -1.58 -4.86 17.78
N GLU A 56 -1.77 -5.84 16.92
CA GLU A 56 -1.24 -5.81 15.56
C GLU A 56 -1.85 -4.67 14.74
N PHE A 57 -3.14 -4.40 14.92
CA PHE A 57 -3.79 -3.27 14.27
C PHE A 57 -3.20 -1.92 14.71
N LEU A 58 -2.96 -1.74 16.00
CA LEU A 58 -2.37 -0.48 16.50
C LEU A 58 -0.98 -0.27 15.91
N THR A 59 -0.17 -1.31 15.86
CA THR A 59 1.17 -1.26 15.24
C THR A 59 1.09 -0.97 13.75
N TYR A 60 0.18 -1.63 13.05
CA TYR A 60 -0.07 -1.42 11.64
C TYR A 60 -0.50 0.03 11.34
N TYR A 61 -1.45 0.53 12.12
CA TYR A 61 -1.98 1.88 11.93
C TYR A 61 -0.91 2.95 12.17
N GLU A 62 -0.08 2.78 13.17
CA GLU A 62 1.05 3.66 13.43
C GLU A 62 2.01 3.70 12.24
N LYS A 63 2.36 2.54 11.69
CA LYS A 63 3.21 2.44 10.50
C LYS A 63 2.53 3.02 9.26
N TYR A 64 1.25 2.74 9.08
CA TYR A 64 0.45 3.30 7.99
C TYR A 64 0.45 4.84 8.03
N GLU A 65 0.20 5.44 9.18
CA GLU A 65 0.19 6.89 9.33
C GLU A 65 1.57 7.51 9.09
N GLU A 66 2.63 6.84 9.49
CA GLU A 66 4.00 7.26 9.22
C GLU A 66 4.27 7.32 7.71
N ILE A 67 3.92 6.27 6.98
CA ILE A 67 4.07 6.20 5.52
C ILE A 67 3.18 7.24 4.82
N VAL A 68 1.93 7.39 5.27
CA VAL A 68 1.01 8.41 4.73
C VAL A 68 1.59 9.82 4.88
N ARG A 69 2.21 10.09 6.01
CA ARG A 69 2.82 11.41 6.26
C ARG A 69 3.97 11.71 5.31
N GLU A 70 4.75 10.69 4.95
CA GLU A 70 5.91 10.85 4.08
C GLU A 70 5.56 10.74 2.59
N TYR A 71 4.72 9.80 2.22
CA TYR A 71 4.48 9.45 0.80
C TYR A 71 3.09 9.84 0.30
N GLY A 72 2.17 10.16 1.19
CA GLY A 72 0.80 10.54 0.86
C GLY A 72 -0.18 9.37 0.89
N ARG A 73 -1.43 9.69 1.26
CA ARG A 73 -2.50 8.70 1.42
C ARG A 73 -2.84 7.97 0.13
N ASN A 74 -2.91 8.69 -0.99
CA ASN A 74 -3.31 8.10 -2.26
C ASN A 74 -2.38 6.96 -2.69
N LEU A 75 -1.07 7.15 -2.54
CA LEU A 75 -0.09 6.14 -2.91
C LEU A 75 -0.19 4.91 -2.02
N ILE A 76 -0.33 5.10 -0.71
CA ILE A 76 -0.41 3.97 0.21
C ILE A 76 -1.72 3.20 0.04
N ASP A 77 -2.82 3.87 -0.26
CA ASP A 77 -4.10 3.21 -0.52
C ASP A 77 -4.06 2.40 -1.82
N GLU A 78 -3.48 2.94 -2.90
CA GLU A 78 -3.24 2.20 -4.14
C GLU A 78 -2.30 1.00 -3.93
N PHE A 79 -1.26 1.18 -3.12
CA PHE A 79 -0.34 0.11 -2.74
C PHE A 79 -1.07 -1.02 -2.00
N ALA A 80 -1.89 -0.68 -1.00
CA ALA A 80 -2.65 -1.65 -0.23
C ALA A 80 -3.68 -2.39 -1.10
N ASP A 81 -4.31 -1.71 -2.05
CA ASP A 81 -5.22 -2.33 -3.01
C ASP A 81 -4.51 -3.33 -3.93
N HIS A 82 -3.27 -3.02 -4.30
CA HIS A 82 -2.50 -3.87 -5.22
C HIS A 82 -1.87 -5.09 -4.52
N TYR A 83 -1.26 -4.87 -3.35
CA TYR A 83 -0.48 -5.89 -2.65
C TYR A 83 -1.22 -6.56 -1.50
N ASP A 84 -2.20 -5.91 -0.92
CA ASP A 84 -2.87 -6.28 0.31
C ASP A 84 -2.38 -5.45 1.51
N VAL A 85 -3.24 -5.31 2.51
CA VAL A 85 -2.96 -4.55 3.74
C VAL A 85 -1.77 -5.09 4.52
N ASP A 86 -1.59 -6.42 4.53
CA ASP A 86 -0.49 -7.05 5.26
C ASP A 86 0.89 -6.68 4.70
N THR A 87 0.95 -6.23 3.46
CA THR A 87 2.19 -5.86 2.79
C THR A 87 2.62 -4.42 3.09
N VAL A 88 1.73 -3.61 3.67
CA VAL A 88 2.01 -2.20 3.97
C VAL A 88 3.25 -2.01 4.86
N GLU A 89 3.50 -2.94 5.79
CA GLU A 89 4.70 -2.88 6.63
C GLU A 89 6.00 -2.94 5.83
N HIS A 90 5.98 -3.50 4.62
CA HIS A 90 7.13 -3.63 3.73
C HIS A 90 7.22 -2.50 2.69
N PHE A 91 6.34 -1.53 2.75
CA PHE A 91 6.26 -0.45 1.76
C PHE A 91 7.62 0.19 1.50
N GLU A 92 8.33 0.59 2.55
CA GLU A 92 9.61 1.28 2.43
C GLU A 92 10.71 0.37 1.87
N ASP A 93 10.68 -0.93 2.20
CA ASP A 93 11.62 -1.91 1.68
C ASP A 93 11.42 -2.17 0.18
N MET A 94 10.17 -2.07 -0.28
CA MET A 94 9.79 -2.29 -1.67
C MET A 94 9.96 -1.04 -2.54
N TYR A 95 9.81 0.14 -1.96
CA TYR A 95 9.75 1.42 -2.67
C TYR A 95 11.09 1.78 -3.32
N GLN A 96 11.08 1.99 -4.63
CA GLN A 96 12.27 2.30 -5.42
C GLN A 96 12.36 3.77 -5.86
N GLY A 97 11.31 4.54 -5.63
CA GLY A 97 11.24 5.94 -6.04
C GLY A 97 10.13 6.22 -7.04
N GLN A 98 10.08 7.45 -7.50
CA GLN A 98 9.11 7.90 -8.50
C GLN A 98 9.82 8.10 -9.85
N TYR A 99 9.20 7.62 -10.91
CA TYR A 99 9.68 7.69 -12.29
C TYR A 99 8.50 7.96 -13.20
N ASP A 100 8.73 8.66 -14.29
CA ASP A 100 7.67 8.96 -15.27
C ASP A 100 7.15 7.70 -15.94
N SER A 101 8.00 6.69 -16.06
CA SER A 101 7.64 5.40 -16.66
C SER A 101 8.56 4.27 -16.19
N GLY A 102 8.17 3.03 -16.45
CA GLY A 102 9.04 1.88 -16.27
C GLY A 102 10.29 1.94 -17.14
N ALA A 103 10.18 2.56 -18.32
CA ALA A 103 11.33 2.79 -19.21
C ALA A 103 12.40 3.68 -18.56
N GLU A 104 11.98 4.76 -17.90
CA GLU A 104 12.92 5.65 -17.18
C GLU A 104 13.60 4.91 -16.03
N PHE A 105 12.86 4.11 -15.28
CA PHE A 105 13.40 3.27 -14.23
C PHE A 105 14.43 2.26 -14.78
N ALA A 106 14.10 1.61 -15.91
CA ALA A 106 15.01 0.67 -16.57
C ALA A 106 16.34 1.33 -16.98
N GLU A 107 16.27 2.54 -17.54
CA GLU A 107 17.45 3.32 -17.91
C GLU A 107 18.29 3.66 -16.68
N MET A 108 17.64 4.12 -15.62
CA MET A 108 18.31 4.49 -14.37
C MET A 108 19.04 3.28 -13.76
N ILE A 109 18.34 2.16 -13.60
CA ILE A 109 18.95 0.94 -13.01
C ILE A 109 20.12 0.44 -13.84
N ALA A 110 19.97 0.39 -15.16
CA ALA A 110 21.05 -0.07 -16.04
C ALA A 110 22.28 0.84 -15.98
N SER A 111 22.06 2.13 -15.85
CA SER A 111 23.14 3.12 -15.72
C SER A 111 23.84 3.02 -14.36
N ASP A 112 23.07 2.95 -13.29
CA ASP A 112 23.60 2.88 -11.92
C ASP A 112 24.35 1.58 -11.65
N CYS A 113 23.89 0.47 -12.23
CA CYS A 113 24.57 -0.82 -12.12
C CYS A 113 25.74 -0.97 -13.07
N GLY A 114 25.99 0.01 -13.94
CA GLY A 114 27.12 -0.02 -14.88
C GLY A 114 26.93 -0.99 -16.05
N TYR A 115 25.70 -1.39 -16.35
CA TYR A 115 25.40 -2.27 -17.48
C TYR A 115 25.48 -1.55 -18.82
N VAL A 116 25.39 -0.23 -18.81
CA VAL A 116 25.53 0.58 -20.02
C VAL A 116 26.91 1.20 -20.02
N SER A 117 27.70 0.91 -21.06
CA SER A 117 29.02 1.47 -21.20
C SER A 117 28.97 2.98 -21.46
N ARG A 118 29.83 3.74 -20.77
CA ARG A 118 30.02 5.17 -21.04
C ARG A 118 30.61 5.42 -22.43
N ASP A 119 31.30 4.43 -22.99
CA ASP A 119 31.92 4.50 -24.30
C ASP A 119 30.98 4.04 -25.42
N MET A 120 29.74 3.76 -25.12
CA MET A 120 28.76 3.36 -26.12
C MET A 120 28.54 4.50 -27.10
N PRO A 121 28.68 4.24 -28.41
CA PRO A 121 28.40 5.27 -29.42
C PRO A 121 27.01 5.85 -29.32
N SER A 122 26.89 7.16 -29.53
CA SER A 122 25.62 7.87 -29.38
C SER A 122 24.53 7.46 -30.39
N TRP A 123 24.92 6.76 -31.47
CA TRP A 123 23.99 6.24 -32.46
C TRP A 123 23.38 4.89 -32.11
N ILE A 124 23.86 4.25 -31.02
CA ILE A 124 23.22 3.05 -30.49
C ILE A 124 22.10 3.48 -29.56
N GLU A 125 20.91 3.03 -29.84
CA GLU A 125 19.74 3.30 -29.03
C GLU A 125 19.29 2.04 -28.31
N ILE A 126 18.91 2.19 -27.04
CA ILE A 126 18.33 1.10 -26.23
C ILE A 126 16.85 1.36 -26.10
N ASP A 127 16.03 0.36 -26.39
CA ASP A 127 14.59 0.42 -26.19
C ASP A 127 14.28 0.11 -24.71
N TRP A 128 14.29 1.14 -23.89
CA TRP A 128 14.06 1.02 -22.45
C TRP A 128 12.64 0.52 -22.13
N GLN A 129 11.65 0.84 -22.95
CA GLN A 129 10.31 0.34 -22.78
C GLN A 129 10.26 -1.18 -22.96
N LYS A 130 10.94 -1.71 -23.97
CA LYS A 130 11.05 -3.18 -24.12
C LYS A 130 11.85 -3.83 -22.99
N THR A 131 12.85 -3.15 -22.48
CA THR A 131 13.63 -3.64 -21.33
C THR A 131 12.71 -3.75 -20.11
N TRP A 132 11.91 -2.75 -19.86
CA TRP A 132 10.89 -2.81 -18.82
C TRP A 132 9.90 -3.95 -19.06
N ASP A 133 9.25 -3.97 -20.22
CA ASP A 133 8.16 -4.92 -20.51
C ASP A 133 8.61 -6.39 -20.49
N ASN A 134 9.82 -6.66 -20.96
CA ASN A 134 10.30 -8.03 -21.15
C ASN A 134 11.17 -8.57 -20.00
N ALA A 135 11.60 -7.70 -19.10
CA ALA A 135 12.50 -8.11 -18.03
C ALA A 135 12.08 -7.54 -16.67
N LEU A 136 12.15 -6.22 -16.48
CA LEU A 136 12.00 -5.62 -15.16
C LEU A 136 10.58 -5.68 -14.61
N SER A 137 9.56 -5.64 -15.47
CA SER A 137 8.16 -5.71 -15.03
C SER A 137 7.77 -7.05 -14.36
N TYR A 138 8.63 -8.06 -14.42
CA TYR A 138 8.45 -9.31 -13.69
C TYR A 138 8.87 -9.23 -12.24
N ASP A 139 9.81 -8.33 -11.92
CA ASP A 139 10.38 -8.18 -10.59
C ASP A 139 9.95 -6.87 -9.91
N TYR A 140 9.39 -5.95 -10.67
CA TYR A 140 8.96 -4.64 -10.19
C TYR A 140 7.54 -4.32 -10.64
N THR A 141 6.84 -3.58 -9.80
CA THR A 141 5.48 -3.11 -10.09
C THR A 141 5.47 -1.58 -10.11
N GLN A 142 4.79 -1.02 -11.10
CA GLN A 142 4.54 0.41 -11.19
C GLN A 142 3.11 0.72 -10.71
N ILE A 143 3.01 1.61 -9.73
CA ILE A 143 1.73 2.14 -9.23
C ILE A 143 1.80 3.66 -9.39
N GLY A 144 1.05 4.21 -10.35
CA GLY A 144 1.20 5.62 -10.70
C GLY A 144 2.62 5.92 -11.17
N TYR A 145 3.30 6.81 -10.50
CA TYR A 145 4.71 7.12 -10.74
C TYR A 145 5.68 6.37 -9.83
N ALA A 146 5.17 5.60 -8.88
CA ALA A 146 6.01 4.86 -7.94
C ALA A 146 6.34 3.47 -8.47
N ILE A 147 7.57 3.05 -8.25
CA ILE A 147 8.06 1.71 -8.59
C ILE A 147 8.34 0.94 -7.29
N PHE A 148 7.92 -0.31 -7.24
CA PHE A 148 8.10 -1.20 -6.10
C PHE A 148 8.80 -2.49 -6.53
N ASN A 149 9.70 -2.98 -5.68
CA ASN A 149 10.37 -4.25 -5.87
C ASN A 149 9.52 -5.38 -5.27
N ASP A 150 9.12 -6.34 -6.08
CA ASP A 150 8.29 -7.47 -5.65
C ASP A 150 9.09 -8.57 -4.94
N SER A 151 10.40 -8.47 -4.93
CA SER A 151 11.33 -9.45 -4.32
C SER A 151 11.91 -8.96 -2.98
N TYR A 152 11.15 -8.21 -2.22
CA TYR A 152 11.55 -7.64 -0.92
C TYR A 152 11.79 -8.70 0.15
#